data_8aba181707969d01d36a30f5d7ebd3e0
#
_entry.id   8aba181707969d01d36a30f5d7ebd3e0
#
_cell.length_a   1.000
_cell.length_b   1.000
_cell.length_c   1.000
_cell.angle_alpha   90.00
_cell.angle_beta   90.00
_cell.angle_gamma   90.00
#
_symmetry.space_group_name_H-M   'P 1'
#
loop_
_entity.id
_entity.type
_entity.pdbx_description
1 polymer ?
#
loop_
_entity_poly.entity_id
_entity_poly.type
_entity_poly.pdbx_seq_one_letter_code
_entity_poly.pdbx_strand_id
1 'polypeptide(L)'
;DIMEENINREVLVKNSEIRALQNQINAHFIYNVLESIKMMAEIDEEYEISDAITSLGRLLRYSMKWTSKNVLLKDELDYIYDYMALINLRYDFTITLSTNISEELMQQEIPKMSLQPVVENAILHGIEPLGVDSTIYIKAWVEEGDCIIEISDAGQGMTDAELKILTDRLHGKVEKAEGRGGIGLKNVHDRIGLEFGPEYGLEIFTRTDCYTKVRIKLPGKRKAQEE
;
A
#
# COMPACT_ATOMS: atom_id res chain seq x y z
N ASP A 1 -21.34 4.88 -34.87
CA ASP A 1 -22.28 5.99 -34.96
C ASP A 1 -22.16 6.83 -33.67
N ILE A 2 -21.98 8.17 -33.81
CA ILE A 2 -21.76 9.11 -32.68
C ILE A 2 -22.85 8.98 -31.59
N MET A 3 -24.07 8.66 -32.03
CA MET A 3 -25.22 8.49 -31.12
C MET A 3 -25.09 7.21 -30.27
N GLU A 4 -24.59 6.13 -30.82
CA GLU A 4 -24.33 4.86 -30.15
C GLU A 4 -23.17 4.95 -29.16
N GLU A 5 -22.12 5.70 -29.51
CA GLU A 5 -20.98 5.99 -28.68
C GLU A 5 -21.35 6.86 -27.45
N ASN A 6 -22.22 7.86 -27.65
CA ASN A 6 -22.76 8.68 -26.58
C ASN A 6 -23.63 7.87 -25.61
N ILE A 7 -24.52 7.01 -26.13
CA ILE A 7 -25.36 6.12 -25.30
C ILE A 7 -24.49 5.16 -24.48
N ASN A 8 -23.48 4.54 -25.09
CA ASN A 8 -22.57 3.64 -24.39
C ASN A 8 -21.78 4.36 -23.29
N ARG A 9 -21.35 5.59 -23.53
CA ARG A 9 -20.67 6.43 -22.55
C ARG A 9 -21.58 6.80 -21.37
N GLU A 10 -22.83 7.13 -21.64
CA GLU A 10 -23.84 7.47 -20.64
C GLU A 10 -24.19 6.26 -19.77
N VAL A 11 -24.32 5.07 -20.37
CA VAL A 11 -24.52 3.79 -19.66
C VAL A 11 -23.33 3.43 -18.78
N LEU A 12 -22.10 3.65 -19.25
CA LEU A 12 -20.89 3.44 -18.44
C LEU A 12 -20.82 4.37 -17.22
N VAL A 13 -21.16 5.65 -17.41
CA VAL A 13 -21.21 6.64 -16.31
C VAL A 13 -22.27 6.24 -15.29
N LYS A 14 -23.49 5.92 -15.75
CA LYS A 14 -24.60 5.47 -14.87
C LYS A 14 -24.27 4.20 -14.10
N ASN A 15 -23.65 3.21 -14.74
CA ASN A 15 -23.21 1.99 -14.07
C ASN A 15 -22.11 2.26 -13.03
N SER A 16 -21.23 3.22 -13.29
CA SER A 16 -20.21 3.65 -12.33
C SER A 16 -20.84 4.35 -11.12
N GLU A 17 -21.83 5.24 -11.35
CA GLU A 17 -22.58 5.90 -10.27
C GLU A 17 -23.36 4.89 -9.40
N ILE A 18 -24.03 3.90 -10.01
CA ILE A 18 -24.77 2.85 -9.31
C ILE A 18 -23.80 2.02 -8.44
N ARG A 19 -22.65 1.63 -8.97
CA ARG A 19 -21.63 0.89 -8.19
C ARG A 19 -21.08 1.73 -7.04
N ALA A 20 -20.85 3.02 -7.25
CA ALA A 20 -20.40 3.92 -6.18
C ALA A 20 -21.45 4.04 -5.06
N LEU A 21 -22.73 4.17 -5.40
CA LEU A 21 -23.85 4.21 -4.45
C LEU A 21 -24.01 2.88 -3.68
N GLN A 22 -23.92 1.74 -4.37
CA GLN A 22 -23.96 0.42 -3.74
C GLN A 22 -22.80 0.23 -2.76
N ASN A 23 -21.59 0.67 -3.13
CA ASN A 23 -20.43 0.63 -2.24
C ASN A 23 -20.60 1.53 -0.99
N GLN A 24 -21.22 2.71 -1.13
CA GLN A 24 -21.50 3.59 0.00
C GLN A 24 -22.50 2.98 0.98
N ILE A 25 -23.58 2.33 0.49
CA ILE A 25 -24.57 1.66 1.34
C ILE A 25 -23.92 0.51 2.11
N ASN A 26 -23.10 -0.30 1.43
CA ASN A 26 -22.37 -1.40 2.07
C ASN A 26 -21.36 -0.89 3.11
N ALA A 27 -20.69 0.23 2.84
CA ALA A 27 -19.74 0.85 3.76
C ALA A 27 -20.42 1.26 5.06
N HIS A 28 -21.54 1.98 5.00
CA HIS A 28 -22.27 2.44 6.17
C HIS A 28 -22.76 1.26 7.02
N PHE A 29 -23.27 0.20 6.37
CA PHE A 29 -23.68 -1.01 7.09
C PHE A 29 -22.49 -1.66 7.83
N ILE A 30 -21.35 -1.82 7.14
CA ILE A 30 -20.13 -2.40 7.74
C ILE A 30 -19.67 -1.56 8.93
N TYR A 31 -19.64 -0.23 8.81
CA TYR A 31 -19.27 0.64 9.94
C TYR A 31 -20.20 0.50 11.13
N ASN A 32 -21.51 0.44 10.92
CA ASN A 32 -22.46 0.27 12.00
C ASN A 32 -22.30 -1.08 12.71
N VAL A 33 -22.02 -2.16 11.96
CA VAL A 33 -21.74 -3.48 12.54
C VAL A 33 -20.45 -3.45 13.34
N LEU A 34 -19.36 -2.88 12.80
CA LEU A 34 -18.09 -2.75 13.51
C LEU A 34 -18.23 -1.93 14.80
N GLU A 35 -18.98 -0.81 14.76
CA GLU A 35 -19.23 0.00 15.95
C GLU A 35 -20.02 -0.78 17.01
N SER A 36 -21.00 -1.58 16.60
CA SER A 36 -21.75 -2.43 17.52
C SER A 36 -20.86 -3.50 18.18
N ILE A 37 -19.97 -4.16 17.41
CA ILE A 37 -19.03 -5.16 17.94
C ILE A 37 -18.02 -4.50 18.88
N LYS A 38 -17.52 -3.30 18.52
CA LYS A 38 -16.63 -2.51 19.36
C LYS A 38 -17.27 -2.19 20.72
N MET A 39 -18.53 -1.70 20.72
CA MET A 39 -19.26 -1.42 21.95
C MET A 39 -19.44 -2.67 22.82
N MET A 40 -19.70 -3.83 22.22
CA MET A 40 -19.80 -5.10 22.96
C MET A 40 -18.46 -5.46 23.61
N ALA A 41 -17.35 -5.34 22.87
CA ALA A 41 -16.01 -5.58 23.40
C ALA A 41 -15.65 -4.63 24.56
N GLU A 42 -16.03 -3.35 24.47
CA GLU A 42 -15.82 -2.36 25.53
C GLU A 42 -16.65 -2.67 26.80
N ILE A 43 -17.89 -3.16 26.64
CA ILE A 43 -18.74 -3.58 27.76
C ILE A 43 -18.14 -4.80 28.48
N ASP A 44 -17.54 -5.73 27.72
CA ASP A 44 -16.89 -6.93 28.26
C ASP A 44 -15.44 -6.67 28.68
N GLU A 45 -14.98 -5.41 28.67
CA GLU A 45 -13.63 -4.96 29.02
C GLU A 45 -12.51 -5.57 28.14
N GLU A 46 -12.86 -6.03 26.93
CA GLU A 46 -11.93 -6.61 25.94
C GLU A 46 -11.35 -5.53 25.03
N TYR A 47 -10.46 -4.70 25.58
CA TYR A 47 -9.93 -3.50 24.91
C TYR A 47 -9.07 -3.83 23.68
N GLU A 48 -8.36 -4.94 23.67
CA GLU A 48 -7.58 -5.38 22.50
C GLU A 48 -8.50 -5.63 21.28
N ILE A 49 -9.66 -6.20 21.52
CA ILE A 49 -10.67 -6.43 20.47
C ILE A 49 -11.24 -5.09 20.00
N SER A 50 -11.55 -4.18 20.94
CA SER A 50 -12.05 -2.83 20.62
C SER A 50 -11.05 -2.06 19.74
N ASP A 51 -9.74 -2.09 20.07
CA ASP A 51 -8.68 -1.44 19.32
C ASP A 51 -8.51 -2.05 17.93
N ALA A 52 -8.56 -3.38 17.81
CA ALA A 52 -8.50 -4.07 16.53
C ALA A 52 -9.66 -3.67 15.61
N ILE A 53 -10.88 -3.61 16.15
CA ILE A 53 -12.06 -3.19 15.39
C ILE A 53 -11.94 -1.72 14.96
N THR A 54 -11.39 -0.88 15.82
CA THR A 54 -11.12 0.54 15.49
C THR A 54 -10.15 0.67 14.32
N SER A 55 -9.02 -0.07 14.35
CA SER A 55 -8.04 -0.10 13.26
C SER A 55 -8.67 -0.64 11.96
N LEU A 56 -9.45 -1.72 12.03
CA LEU A 56 -10.18 -2.26 10.88
C LEU A 56 -11.14 -1.24 10.28
N GLY A 57 -11.88 -0.51 11.11
CA GLY A 57 -12.78 0.55 10.67
C GLY A 57 -12.05 1.68 9.94
N ARG A 58 -10.84 2.07 10.42
CA ARG A 58 -9.99 3.08 9.75
C ARG A 58 -9.48 2.59 8.41
N LEU A 59 -8.98 1.34 8.33
CA LEU A 59 -8.51 0.73 7.07
C LEU A 59 -9.61 0.69 6.02
N LEU A 60 -10.81 0.25 6.38
CA LEU A 60 -11.96 0.23 5.49
C LEU A 60 -12.33 1.63 5.01
N ARG A 61 -12.37 2.61 5.93
CA ARG A 61 -12.66 4.01 5.59
C ARG A 61 -11.66 4.58 4.60
N TYR A 62 -10.37 4.32 4.81
CA TYR A 62 -9.31 4.75 3.89
C TYR A 62 -9.47 4.09 2.52
N SER A 63 -9.68 2.76 2.48
CA SER A 63 -9.82 2.00 1.24
C SER A 63 -11.03 2.44 0.40
N MET A 64 -12.14 2.78 1.06
CA MET A 64 -13.41 3.15 0.43
C MET A 64 -13.53 4.64 0.05
N LYS A 65 -12.61 5.50 0.48
CA LYS A 65 -12.55 6.89 0.02
C LYS A 65 -12.07 6.96 -1.44
N TRP A 66 -12.99 7.16 -2.38
CA TRP A 66 -12.73 7.26 -3.82
C TRP A 66 -12.30 8.66 -4.28
N THR A 67 -12.12 9.62 -3.38
CA THR A 67 -12.10 11.06 -3.70
C THR A 67 -10.77 11.60 -4.20
N SER A 68 -9.67 10.90 -4.05
CA SER A 68 -8.37 11.36 -4.57
C SER A 68 -7.54 10.22 -5.11
N LYS A 69 -6.91 10.46 -6.25
CA LYS A 69 -5.92 9.56 -6.86
C LYS A 69 -4.64 9.55 -6.04
N ASN A 70 -4.27 10.72 -5.52
CA ASN A 70 -3.10 10.95 -4.67
C ASN A 70 -3.51 11.31 -3.25
N VAL A 71 -2.67 10.94 -2.30
CA VAL A 71 -2.81 11.17 -0.87
C VAL A 71 -1.46 11.64 -0.30
N LEU A 72 -1.45 12.16 0.91
CA LEU A 72 -0.20 12.50 1.58
C LEU A 72 0.52 11.22 2.07
N LEU A 73 1.84 11.24 2.06
CA LEU A 73 2.65 10.15 2.63
C LEU A 73 2.25 9.85 4.07
N LYS A 74 1.89 10.88 4.84
CA LYS A 74 1.35 10.72 6.19
C LYS A 74 0.11 9.82 6.23
N ASP A 75 -0.84 10.02 5.31
CA ASP A 75 -2.08 9.25 5.29
C ASP A 75 -1.83 7.77 4.98
N GLU A 76 -0.85 7.47 4.10
CA GLU A 76 -0.41 6.10 3.82
C GLU A 76 0.29 5.47 5.03
N LEU A 77 1.09 6.24 5.76
CA LEU A 77 1.74 5.74 6.98
C LEU A 77 0.73 5.46 8.09
N ASP A 78 -0.26 6.34 8.29
CA ASP A 78 -1.34 6.11 9.24
C ASP A 78 -2.10 4.82 8.90
N TYR A 79 -2.35 4.58 7.60
CA TYR A 79 -2.92 3.31 7.11
C TYR A 79 -2.02 2.10 7.45
N ILE A 80 -0.70 2.22 7.24
CA ILE A 80 0.23 1.14 7.55
C ILE A 80 0.29 0.86 9.05
N TYR A 81 0.22 1.87 9.93
CA TYR A 81 0.15 1.65 11.37
C TYR A 81 -1.10 0.86 11.78
N ASP A 82 -2.29 1.25 11.27
CA ASP A 82 -3.52 0.49 11.52
C ASP A 82 -3.46 -0.95 10.96
N TYR A 83 -2.82 -1.13 9.77
CA TYR A 83 -2.59 -2.43 9.17
C TYR A 83 -1.68 -3.31 10.03
N MET A 84 -0.56 -2.77 10.53
CA MET A 84 0.38 -3.48 11.40
C MET A 84 -0.25 -3.92 12.72
N ALA A 85 -1.13 -3.08 13.30
CA ALA A 85 -1.89 -3.45 14.50
C ALA A 85 -2.72 -4.72 14.29
N LEU A 86 -3.38 -4.85 13.13
CA LEU A 86 -4.17 -6.04 12.81
C LEU A 86 -3.29 -7.26 12.43
N ILE A 87 -2.21 -7.04 11.72
CA ILE A 87 -1.30 -8.13 11.33
C ILE A 87 -0.67 -8.79 12.54
N ASN A 88 -0.26 -8.02 13.54
CA ASN A 88 0.33 -8.56 14.78
C ASN A 88 -0.64 -9.43 15.61
N LEU A 89 -1.96 -9.30 15.41
CA LEU A 89 -2.93 -10.22 16.03
C LEU A 89 -2.94 -11.62 15.39
N ARG A 90 -2.38 -11.75 14.18
CA ARG A 90 -2.38 -13.00 13.42
C ARG A 90 -1.18 -13.90 13.72
N TYR A 91 -0.07 -13.30 14.14
CA TYR A 91 1.20 -14.00 14.32
C TYR A 91 1.55 -14.16 15.80
N ASP A 92 2.28 -15.24 16.12
CA ASP A 92 2.84 -15.50 17.46
C ASP A 92 4.17 -14.74 17.69
N PHE A 93 4.60 -13.91 16.73
CA PHE A 93 5.77 -13.04 16.77
C PHE A 93 5.36 -11.60 16.43
N THR A 94 6.18 -10.65 16.86
CA THR A 94 5.87 -9.22 16.70
C THR A 94 6.62 -8.62 15.52
N ILE A 95 5.90 -7.91 14.65
CA ILE A 95 6.49 -7.08 13.60
C ILE A 95 6.36 -5.62 14.00
N THR A 96 7.48 -4.95 14.24
CA THR A 96 7.52 -3.53 14.58
C THR A 96 7.71 -2.68 13.33
N LEU A 97 7.19 -1.45 13.35
CA LEU A 97 7.41 -0.46 12.31
C LEU A 97 8.30 0.65 12.85
N SER A 98 9.41 0.92 12.18
CA SER A 98 10.32 2.02 12.49
C SER A 98 10.34 3.02 11.34
N THR A 99 9.97 4.28 11.61
CA THR A 99 9.89 5.33 10.59
C THR A 99 10.94 6.41 10.85
N ASN A 100 11.59 6.88 9.76
CA ASN A 100 12.53 8.01 9.79
C ASN A 100 12.23 8.91 8.59
N ILE A 101 11.28 9.82 8.76
CA ILE A 101 10.73 10.70 7.72
C ILE A 101 10.56 12.09 8.33
N SER A 102 11.06 13.12 7.65
CA SER A 102 10.87 14.50 8.10
C SER A 102 9.42 14.95 7.96
N GLU A 103 8.99 15.93 8.77
CA GLU A 103 7.63 16.50 8.69
C GLU A 103 7.33 17.10 7.31
N GLU A 104 8.34 17.63 6.61
CA GLU A 104 8.19 18.15 5.26
C GLU A 104 7.83 17.03 4.27
N LEU A 105 8.51 15.89 4.35
CA LEU A 105 8.25 14.73 3.50
C LEU A 105 6.95 13.99 3.84
N MET A 106 6.44 14.13 5.07
CA MET A 106 5.11 13.63 5.42
C MET A 106 4.00 14.29 4.58
N GLN A 107 4.26 15.49 4.03
CA GLN A 107 3.34 16.22 3.15
C GLN A 107 3.59 15.94 1.66
N GLN A 108 4.46 14.99 1.31
CA GLN A 108 4.66 14.54 -0.08
C GLN A 108 3.39 13.85 -0.57
N GLU A 109 2.90 14.25 -1.74
CA GLU A 109 1.83 13.54 -2.43
C GLU A 109 2.36 12.27 -3.11
N ILE A 110 1.65 11.17 -2.94
CA ILE A 110 1.95 9.87 -3.52
C ILE A 110 0.66 9.22 -4.02
N PRO A 111 0.71 8.34 -5.02
CA PRO A 111 -0.46 7.60 -5.45
C PRO A 111 -0.98 6.73 -4.30
N LYS A 112 -2.28 6.79 -4.06
CA LYS A 112 -2.95 6.05 -2.98
C LYS A 112 -2.64 4.55 -3.04
N MET A 113 -2.45 3.87 -1.91
CA MET A 113 -2.10 2.44 -1.81
C MET A 113 -0.75 2.10 -2.45
N SER A 114 0.26 2.97 -2.27
CA SER A 114 1.62 2.71 -2.75
C SER A 114 2.49 1.99 -1.74
N LEU A 115 2.34 2.28 -0.44
CA LEU A 115 3.15 1.64 0.61
C LEU A 115 2.64 0.25 0.95
N GLN A 116 1.32 0.03 0.98
CA GLN A 116 0.71 -1.22 1.43
C GLN A 116 1.26 -2.45 0.70
N PRO A 117 1.29 -2.54 -0.65
CA PRO A 117 1.78 -3.73 -1.33
C PRO A 117 3.26 -4.02 -1.07
N VAL A 118 4.05 -2.98 -0.76
CA VAL A 118 5.47 -3.13 -0.42
C VAL A 118 5.62 -3.69 0.99
N VAL A 119 4.85 -3.16 1.96
CA VAL A 119 4.83 -3.67 3.34
C VAL A 119 4.28 -5.10 3.39
N GLU A 120 3.20 -5.40 2.66
CA GLU A 120 2.67 -6.76 2.54
C GLU A 120 3.72 -7.74 2.00
N ASN A 121 4.46 -7.33 0.97
CA ASN A 121 5.53 -8.14 0.40
C ASN A 121 6.67 -8.40 1.42
N ALA A 122 7.06 -7.38 2.19
CA ALA A 122 8.06 -7.52 3.26
C ALA A 122 7.58 -8.51 4.34
N ILE A 123 6.32 -8.46 4.72
CA ILE A 123 5.75 -9.38 5.72
C ILE A 123 5.67 -10.80 5.15
N LEU A 124 4.96 -11.01 4.05
CA LEU A 124 4.61 -12.34 3.55
C LEU A 124 5.82 -13.11 3.00
N HIS A 125 6.77 -12.40 2.39
CA HIS A 125 7.93 -13.02 1.73
C HIS A 125 9.24 -12.81 2.47
N GLY A 126 9.34 -11.75 3.29
CA GLY A 126 10.56 -11.48 4.06
C GLY A 126 10.50 -12.11 5.45
N ILE A 127 9.50 -11.75 6.26
CA ILE A 127 9.46 -11.97 7.71
C ILE A 127 8.71 -13.25 8.09
N GLU A 128 7.51 -13.47 7.54
CA GLU A 128 6.65 -14.62 7.87
C GLU A 128 7.38 -15.97 7.75
N PRO A 129 8.22 -16.21 6.71
CA PRO A 129 8.96 -17.47 6.63
C PRO A 129 9.98 -17.71 7.73
N LEU A 130 10.45 -16.64 8.41
CA LEU A 130 11.39 -16.73 9.51
C LEU A 130 10.69 -17.01 10.84
N GLY A 131 9.46 -16.54 11.03
CA GLY A 131 8.64 -16.75 12.21
C GLY A 131 9.23 -16.16 13.50
N VAL A 132 9.95 -15.05 13.40
CA VAL A 132 10.62 -14.37 14.53
C VAL A 132 10.30 -12.89 14.56
N ASP A 133 10.42 -12.28 15.74
CA ASP A 133 10.29 -10.84 15.92
C ASP A 133 11.18 -10.10 14.91
N SER A 134 10.61 -9.12 14.23
CA SER A 134 11.34 -8.39 13.21
C SER A 134 10.88 -6.93 13.10
N THR A 135 11.62 -6.14 12.35
CA THR A 135 11.30 -4.71 12.15
C THR A 135 11.29 -4.37 10.67
N ILE A 136 10.22 -3.68 10.26
CA ILE A 136 10.15 -3.02 8.95
C ILE A 136 10.56 -1.57 9.15
N TYR A 137 11.51 -1.12 8.34
CA TYR A 137 12.00 0.26 8.37
C TYR A 137 11.44 1.01 7.17
N ILE A 138 10.84 2.19 7.41
CA ILE A 138 10.41 3.11 6.37
C ILE A 138 11.18 4.42 6.53
N LYS A 139 11.91 4.80 5.48
CA LYS A 139 12.69 6.04 5.42
C LYS A 139 12.29 6.83 4.18
N ALA A 140 12.37 8.16 4.28
CA ALA A 140 12.23 9.00 3.10
C ALA A 140 13.26 10.13 3.13
N TRP A 141 13.77 10.46 1.94
CA TRP A 141 14.72 11.57 1.74
C TRP A 141 14.57 12.16 0.34
N VAL A 142 15.19 13.31 0.13
CA VAL A 142 15.28 13.92 -1.21
C VAL A 142 16.65 13.60 -1.81
N GLU A 143 16.68 13.11 -3.03
CA GLU A 143 17.87 12.80 -3.79
C GLU A 143 17.76 13.40 -5.21
N GLU A 144 18.66 14.29 -5.59
CA GLU A 144 18.64 14.99 -6.88
C GLU A 144 17.31 15.68 -7.24
N GLY A 145 16.57 16.11 -6.20
CA GLY A 145 15.27 16.78 -6.35
C GLY A 145 14.09 15.82 -6.44
N ASP A 146 14.31 14.50 -6.39
CA ASP A 146 13.28 13.48 -6.32
C ASP A 146 13.05 13.04 -4.88
N CYS A 147 11.82 12.60 -4.57
CA CYS A 147 11.49 11.98 -3.29
C CYS A 147 11.71 10.47 -3.39
N ILE A 148 12.55 9.95 -2.51
CA ILE A 148 12.80 8.51 -2.38
C ILE A 148 12.19 8.03 -1.08
N ILE A 149 11.33 7.01 -1.15
CA ILE A 149 10.77 6.31 0.01
C ILE A 149 11.33 4.89 -0.01
N GLU A 150 12.07 4.50 1.02
CA GLU A 150 12.67 3.17 1.15
C GLU A 150 11.94 2.39 2.23
N ILE A 151 11.45 1.21 1.88
CA ILE A 151 10.86 0.24 2.80
C ILE A 151 11.79 -0.96 2.81
N SER A 152 12.28 -1.36 3.99
CA SER A 152 13.19 -2.48 4.13
C SER A 152 12.82 -3.38 5.30
N ASP A 153 12.96 -4.68 5.08
CA ASP A 153 12.85 -5.73 6.09
C ASP A 153 14.20 -6.42 6.31
N ALA A 154 14.35 -7.08 7.46
CA ALA A 154 15.46 -7.95 7.78
C ALA A 154 15.06 -9.42 7.63
N GLY A 155 14.36 -9.73 6.54
CA GLY A 155 13.83 -11.05 6.23
C GLY A 155 14.82 -11.97 5.51
N GLN A 156 14.28 -13.02 4.91
CA GLN A 156 15.10 -14.02 4.21
C GLN A 156 15.79 -13.48 2.94
N GLY A 157 15.39 -12.31 2.43
CA GLY A 157 15.89 -11.79 1.17
C GLY A 157 15.50 -12.65 -0.03
N MET A 158 16.18 -12.41 -1.15
CA MET A 158 15.98 -13.15 -2.41
C MET A 158 17.34 -13.51 -3.02
N THR A 159 17.37 -14.62 -3.74
CA THR A 159 18.49 -14.99 -4.62
C THR A 159 18.56 -14.06 -5.83
N ASP A 160 19.71 -13.99 -6.50
CA ASP A 160 19.88 -13.20 -7.75
C ASP A 160 18.89 -13.64 -8.84
N ALA A 161 18.54 -14.93 -8.89
CA ALA A 161 17.58 -15.48 -9.85
C ALA A 161 16.16 -14.98 -9.55
N GLU A 162 15.73 -14.97 -8.31
CA GLU A 162 14.42 -14.47 -7.87
C GLU A 162 14.32 -12.97 -8.08
N LEU A 163 15.36 -12.20 -7.71
CA LEU A 163 15.44 -10.77 -7.96
C LEU A 163 15.30 -10.44 -9.44
N LYS A 164 16.01 -11.21 -10.30
CA LYS A 164 15.92 -11.02 -11.76
C LYS A 164 14.50 -11.27 -12.27
N ILE A 165 13.86 -12.35 -11.84
CA ILE A 165 12.48 -12.67 -12.23
C ILE A 165 11.53 -11.54 -11.79
N LEU A 166 11.66 -11.05 -10.57
CA LEU A 166 10.82 -9.98 -10.04
C LEU A 166 11.05 -8.66 -10.79
N THR A 167 12.30 -8.32 -11.06
CA THR A 167 12.68 -7.12 -11.83
C THR A 167 12.19 -7.21 -13.28
N ASP A 168 12.32 -8.35 -13.93
CA ASP A 168 11.82 -8.56 -15.31
C ASP A 168 10.28 -8.45 -15.36
N ARG A 169 9.58 -8.88 -14.31
CA ARG A 169 8.12 -8.68 -14.16
C ARG A 169 7.75 -7.21 -13.98
N LEU A 170 8.47 -6.47 -13.14
CA LEU A 170 8.24 -5.04 -12.94
C LEU A 170 8.33 -4.28 -14.27
N HIS A 171 9.32 -4.62 -15.11
CA HIS A 171 9.52 -3.98 -16.40
C HIS A 171 8.74 -4.61 -17.57
N GLY A 172 7.79 -5.50 -17.30
CA GLY A 172 6.90 -6.07 -18.32
C GLY A 172 7.57 -7.01 -19.30
N LYS A 173 8.77 -7.54 -19.00
CA LYS A 173 9.53 -8.45 -19.88
C LYS A 173 9.01 -9.90 -19.83
N VAL A 174 8.18 -10.23 -18.83
CA VAL A 174 7.62 -11.58 -18.62
C VAL A 174 6.13 -11.48 -18.34
N GLU A 175 5.29 -11.91 -19.29
CA GLU A 175 3.82 -11.84 -19.15
C GLU A 175 3.19 -12.98 -18.32
N LYS A 176 3.83 -14.12 -18.21
CA LYS A 176 3.29 -15.31 -17.52
C LYS A 176 4.40 -16.04 -16.76
N ALA A 177 4.56 -15.74 -15.50
CA ALA A 177 5.24 -16.67 -14.60
C ALA A 177 4.22 -17.15 -13.56
N GLU A 178 4.08 -18.46 -13.43
CA GLU A 178 3.29 -19.12 -12.39
C GLU A 178 3.86 -18.73 -11.03
N GLY A 179 3.13 -17.88 -10.29
CA GLY A 179 3.49 -17.44 -8.95
C GLY A 179 2.70 -16.21 -8.53
N ARG A 180 2.10 -16.26 -7.34
CA ARG A 180 1.26 -15.17 -6.79
C ARG A 180 2.04 -13.93 -6.33
N GLY A 181 3.39 -13.97 -6.32
CA GLY A 181 4.24 -12.86 -5.84
C GLY A 181 4.48 -11.79 -6.91
N GLY A 182 4.54 -10.52 -6.48
CA GLY A 182 4.97 -9.39 -7.30
C GLY A 182 3.89 -8.65 -8.09
N ILE A 183 2.63 -9.12 -8.14
CA ILE A 183 1.54 -8.42 -8.85
C ILE A 183 1.27 -7.06 -8.18
N GLY A 184 1.26 -6.99 -6.86
CA GLY A 184 1.07 -5.75 -6.11
C GLY A 184 2.17 -4.74 -6.39
N LEU A 185 3.44 -5.16 -6.37
CA LEU A 185 4.59 -4.31 -6.66
C LEU A 185 4.55 -3.80 -8.11
N LYS A 186 4.23 -4.68 -9.07
CA LYS A 186 4.09 -4.28 -10.47
C LYS A 186 3.00 -3.22 -10.64
N ASN A 187 1.85 -3.39 -10.03
CA ASN A 187 0.76 -2.43 -10.09
C ASN A 187 1.16 -1.06 -9.54
N VAL A 188 1.95 -1.02 -8.46
CA VAL A 188 2.49 0.23 -7.90
C VAL A 188 3.49 0.86 -8.88
N HIS A 189 4.44 0.07 -9.41
CA HIS A 189 5.44 0.52 -10.37
C HIS A 189 4.78 1.14 -11.62
N ASP A 190 3.88 0.39 -12.25
CA ASP A 190 3.17 0.81 -13.47
C ASP A 190 2.35 2.09 -13.22
N ARG A 191 1.66 2.19 -12.08
CA ARG A 191 0.86 3.35 -11.72
C ARG A 191 1.69 4.60 -11.53
N ILE A 192 2.83 4.49 -10.86
CA ILE A 192 3.77 5.61 -10.67
C ILE A 192 4.36 6.03 -12.01
N GLY A 193 4.80 5.08 -12.84
CA GLY A 193 5.35 5.35 -14.17
C GLY A 193 4.35 5.99 -15.12
N LEU A 194 3.06 5.59 -15.05
CA LEU A 194 1.98 6.19 -15.84
C LEU A 194 1.63 7.60 -15.39
N GLU A 195 1.84 7.93 -14.13
CA GLU A 195 1.48 9.23 -13.58
C GLU A 195 2.60 10.27 -13.69
N PHE A 196 3.83 9.85 -13.44
CA PHE A 196 4.96 10.77 -13.29
C PHE A 196 6.04 10.61 -14.37
N GLY A 197 5.99 9.55 -15.17
CA GLY A 197 6.97 9.23 -16.20
C GLY A 197 7.73 7.94 -15.95
N PRO A 198 8.35 7.37 -17.00
CA PRO A 198 8.99 6.04 -16.94
C PRO A 198 10.27 6.00 -16.09
N GLU A 199 10.82 7.15 -15.68
CA GLU A 199 11.96 7.29 -14.77
C GLU A 199 11.59 7.12 -13.30
N TYR A 200 10.27 7.11 -12.99
CA TYR A 200 9.72 6.92 -11.66
C TYR A 200 9.15 5.52 -11.49
N GLY A 201 9.06 5.06 -10.27
CA GLY A 201 8.55 3.72 -9.97
C GLY A 201 9.28 3.04 -8.84
N LEU A 202 9.42 1.71 -8.91
CA LEU A 202 10.05 0.89 -7.89
C LEU A 202 11.42 0.40 -8.33
N GLU A 203 12.35 0.40 -7.37
CA GLU A 203 13.65 -0.27 -7.44
C GLU A 203 13.76 -1.27 -6.29
N ILE A 204 14.32 -2.46 -6.53
CA ILE A 204 14.42 -3.53 -5.53
C ILE A 204 15.88 -3.90 -5.33
N PHE A 205 16.28 -3.94 -4.07
CA PHE A 205 17.60 -4.37 -3.61
C PHE A 205 17.41 -5.48 -2.59
N THR A 206 18.19 -6.52 -2.68
CA THR A 206 18.08 -7.65 -1.75
C THR A 206 19.43 -8.32 -1.52
N ARG A 207 19.52 -9.03 -0.42
CA ARG A 207 20.60 -9.95 -0.11
C ARG A 207 20.01 -11.15 0.59
N THR A 208 20.27 -12.35 0.06
CA THR A 208 19.81 -13.62 0.64
C THR A 208 20.18 -13.73 2.11
N ASP A 209 19.26 -14.21 2.94
CA ASP A 209 19.35 -14.36 4.39
C ASP A 209 19.72 -13.08 5.15
N CYS A 210 19.38 -11.92 4.58
CA CYS A 210 19.78 -10.66 5.18
C CYS A 210 18.70 -9.58 5.12
N TYR A 211 18.24 -9.21 3.92
CA TYR A 211 17.25 -8.14 3.78
C TYR A 211 16.62 -8.11 2.38
N THR A 212 15.43 -7.48 2.31
CA THR A 212 14.90 -6.89 1.08
C THR A 212 14.62 -5.40 1.30
N LYS A 213 14.92 -4.59 0.28
CA LYS A 213 14.63 -3.16 0.23
C LYS A 213 13.88 -2.85 -1.05
N VAL A 214 12.81 -2.10 -0.92
CA VAL A 214 12.09 -1.53 -2.06
C VAL A 214 12.14 -0.02 -1.94
N ARG A 215 12.64 0.64 -2.97
CA ARG A 215 12.61 2.09 -3.10
C ARG A 215 11.49 2.50 -4.03
N ILE A 216 10.70 3.45 -3.60
CA ILE A 216 9.71 4.15 -4.40
C ILE A 216 10.32 5.49 -4.77
N LYS A 217 10.52 5.73 -6.06
CA LYS A 217 11.02 6.99 -6.59
C LYS A 217 9.86 7.81 -7.15
N LEU A 218 9.74 9.05 -6.71
CA LEU A 218 8.69 10.01 -7.09
C LEU A 218 9.30 11.39 -7.34
N PRO A 219 8.67 12.24 -8.16
CA PRO A 219 9.11 13.63 -8.29
C PRO A 219 8.97 14.35 -6.93
N GLY A 220 9.98 15.13 -6.55
CA GLY A 220 9.89 15.99 -5.37
C GLY A 220 8.93 17.16 -5.59
N LYS A 221 8.41 17.74 -4.50
CA LYS A 221 7.42 18.83 -4.54
C LYS A 221 7.78 20.00 -5.45
N ARG A 222 9.06 20.31 -5.66
CA ARG A 222 9.50 21.41 -6.53
C ARG A 222 9.36 21.09 -8.01
N LYS A 223 9.51 19.82 -8.42
CA LYS A 223 9.36 19.39 -9.82
C LYS A 223 7.90 19.29 -10.27
N ALA A 224 7.00 18.93 -9.36
CA ALA A 224 5.57 18.79 -9.65
C ALA A 224 4.83 20.14 -9.85
N GLN A 225 5.47 21.28 -9.56
CA GLN A 225 4.90 22.64 -9.74
C GLN A 225 5.41 23.36 -11.00
N GLU A 226 6.39 22.79 -11.71
CA GLU A 226 7.01 23.40 -12.91
C GLU A 226 6.49 22.84 -14.24
N GLU A 227 5.61 21.82 -14.22
CA GLU A 227 4.87 21.29 -15.37
C GLU A 227 3.38 21.77 -15.34
#